data_98327b922f5bc35c9b5fe5f4e5aec281
#
_entry.id   98327b922f5bc35c9b5fe5f4e5aec281
#
_cell.length_a   1.000
_cell.length_b   1.000
_cell.length_c   1.000
_cell.angle_alpha   90.00
_cell.angle_beta   90.00
_cell.angle_gamma   90.00
#
_symmetry.space_group_name_H-M   'P 1'
#
loop_
_entity.id
_entity.type
_entity.pdbx_description
1 polymer ?
#
loop_
_entity_poly.entity_id
_entity_poly.type
_entity_poly.pdbx_seq_one_letter_code
_entity_poly.pdbx_strand_id
1 'polypeptide(L)'
;SVCPDLYTYNTGTLLQAAVALYNYTGEQAYLDNAKFLAEGSYKVFFKYTEDGIPYIADLPWFNLVLFRGYHDLYNVTGDSKYVDTMIKGLDYAWEHARDQAGLMYHDWTGRTDEKRKPKWLLDASCVPEYYARVAMIKGEVTNRKNK
;
A
#
# COMPACT_ATOMS: atom_id res chain seq x y z
N SER A 1 -25.99 -0.48 14.20
CA SER A 1 -25.58 0.53 13.21
C SER A 1 -24.28 0.07 12.56
N VAL A 2 -24.20 0.16 11.24
CA VAL A 2 -22.96 -0.10 10.50
C VAL A 2 -22.06 1.11 10.70
N CYS A 3 -20.79 0.89 11.10
CA CYS A 3 -19.81 1.95 11.19
C CYS A 3 -19.58 2.53 9.77
N PRO A 4 -19.74 3.84 9.56
CA PRO A 4 -19.55 4.44 8.25
C PRO A 4 -18.08 4.61 7.87
N ASP A 5 -17.15 4.38 8.81
CA ASP A 5 -15.74 4.59 8.62
C ASP A 5 -15.15 3.50 7.72
N LEU A 6 -14.43 3.91 6.69
CA LEU A 6 -13.73 3.04 5.76
C LEU A 6 -12.24 3.01 6.14
N TYR A 7 -11.72 1.82 6.41
CA TYR A 7 -10.31 1.62 6.72
C TYR A 7 -9.63 0.76 5.64
N THR A 8 -8.41 1.13 5.31
CA THR A 8 -7.62 0.47 4.27
C THR A 8 -7.35 -0.99 4.57
N TYR A 9 -7.13 -1.36 5.84
CA TYR A 9 -6.86 -2.75 6.23
C TYR A 9 -8.02 -3.70 5.95
N ASN A 10 -9.27 -3.23 6.06
CA ASN A 10 -10.45 -4.07 5.77
C ASN A 10 -10.45 -4.49 4.30
N THR A 11 -10.27 -3.53 3.40
CA THR A 11 -10.21 -3.82 1.96
C THR A 11 -8.95 -4.63 1.60
N GLY A 12 -7.81 -4.31 2.21
CA GLY A 12 -6.56 -5.04 2.01
C GLY A 12 -6.69 -6.53 2.38
N THR A 13 -7.33 -6.84 3.51
CA THR A 13 -7.58 -8.22 3.93
C THR A 13 -8.50 -8.97 2.95
N LEU A 14 -9.58 -8.32 2.50
CA LEU A 14 -10.49 -8.92 1.52
C LEU A 14 -9.81 -9.15 0.17
N LEU A 15 -8.98 -8.21 -0.26
CA LEU A 15 -8.20 -8.32 -1.50
C LEU A 15 -7.22 -9.49 -1.43
N GLN A 16 -6.48 -9.64 -0.33
CA GLN A 16 -5.60 -10.79 -0.12
C GLN A 16 -6.37 -12.11 -0.13
N ALA A 17 -7.51 -12.18 0.55
CA ALA A 17 -8.36 -13.38 0.56
C ALA A 17 -8.85 -13.75 -0.85
N ALA A 18 -9.30 -12.77 -1.64
CA ALA A 18 -9.76 -13.00 -3.00
C ALA A 18 -8.64 -13.54 -3.90
N VAL A 19 -7.42 -12.97 -3.81
CA VAL A 19 -6.25 -13.47 -4.56
C VAL A 19 -5.87 -14.88 -4.11
N ALA A 20 -5.88 -15.15 -2.80
CA ALA A 20 -5.56 -16.47 -2.27
C ALA A 20 -6.57 -17.54 -2.75
N LEU A 21 -7.86 -17.21 -2.76
CA LEU A 21 -8.91 -18.10 -3.28
C LEU A 21 -8.72 -18.37 -4.77
N TYR A 22 -8.41 -17.34 -5.56
CA TYR A 22 -8.09 -17.51 -6.98
C TYR A 22 -6.90 -18.46 -7.18
N ASN A 23 -5.81 -18.24 -6.44
CA ASN A 23 -4.62 -19.09 -6.55
C ASN A 23 -4.89 -20.55 -6.15
N TYR A 24 -5.82 -20.78 -5.22
CA TYR A 24 -6.16 -22.12 -4.77
C TYR A 24 -7.17 -22.83 -5.69
N THR A 25 -8.19 -22.11 -6.17
CA THR A 25 -9.32 -22.73 -6.91
C THR A 25 -9.19 -22.60 -8.42
N GLY A 26 -8.48 -21.57 -8.92
CA GLY A 26 -8.46 -21.20 -10.33
C GLY A 26 -9.75 -20.51 -10.82
N GLU A 27 -10.71 -20.26 -9.93
CA GLU A 27 -12.00 -19.66 -10.32
C GLU A 27 -11.85 -18.16 -10.64
N GLN A 28 -12.19 -17.80 -11.87
CA GLN A 28 -12.05 -16.41 -12.38
C GLN A 28 -12.84 -15.38 -11.55
N ALA A 29 -13.97 -15.76 -10.97
CA ALA A 29 -14.79 -14.89 -10.15
C ALA A 29 -14.02 -14.27 -8.96
N TYR A 30 -13.09 -15.00 -8.37
CA TYR A 30 -12.25 -14.47 -7.29
C TYR A 30 -11.25 -13.44 -7.80
N LEU A 31 -10.66 -13.66 -8.97
CA LEU A 31 -9.77 -12.66 -9.58
C LEU A 31 -10.52 -11.39 -9.99
N ASP A 32 -11.71 -11.52 -10.53
CA ASP A 32 -12.56 -10.38 -10.90
C ASP A 32 -12.96 -9.57 -9.65
N ASN A 33 -13.29 -10.26 -8.55
CA ASN A 33 -13.53 -9.61 -7.25
C ASN A 33 -12.28 -8.91 -6.71
N ALA A 34 -11.11 -9.53 -6.80
CA ALA A 34 -9.84 -8.91 -6.40
C ALA A 34 -9.58 -7.61 -7.19
N LYS A 35 -9.77 -7.62 -8.51
CA LYS A 35 -9.64 -6.44 -9.36
C LYS A 35 -10.65 -5.35 -9.00
N PHE A 36 -11.89 -5.73 -8.72
CA PHE A 36 -12.93 -4.80 -8.28
C PHE A 36 -12.56 -4.11 -6.95
N LEU A 37 -12.10 -4.89 -5.96
CA LEU A 37 -11.65 -4.37 -4.67
C LEU A 37 -10.43 -3.45 -4.82
N ALA A 38 -9.47 -3.80 -5.66
CA ALA A 38 -8.29 -2.99 -5.91
C ALA A 38 -8.65 -1.65 -6.56
N GLU A 39 -9.48 -1.66 -7.60
CA GLU A 39 -9.92 -0.43 -8.28
C GLU A 39 -10.79 0.45 -7.38
N GLY A 40 -11.69 -0.16 -6.60
CA GLY A 40 -12.53 0.54 -5.63
C GLY A 40 -11.70 1.23 -4.54
N SER A 41 -10.76 0.50 -3.93
CA SER A 41 -9.88 1.05 -2.89
C SER A 41 -8.95 2.13 -3.44
N TYR A 42 -8.47 1.97 -4.65
CA TYR A 42 -7.65 2.99 -5.31
C TYR A 42 -8.41 4.33 -5.45
N LYS A 43 -9.65 4.28 -5.90
CA LYS A 43 -10.49 5.49 -6.07
C LYS A 43 -10.88 6.14 -4.74
N VAL A 44 -11.08 5.34 -3.70
CA VAL A 44 -11.59 5.83 -2.41
C VAL A 44 -10.47 6.36 -1.52
N PHE A 45 -9.36 5.63 -1.42
CA PHE A 45 -8.33 5.92 -0.42
C PHE A 45 -7.21 6.80 -0.93
N PHE A 46 -6.81 6.69 -2.21
CA PHE A 46 -5.73 7.53 -2.72
C PHE A 46 -6.19 8.98 -2.90
N LYS A 47 -5.36 9.87 -2.38
CA LYS A 47 -5.43 11.31 -2.58
C LYS A 47 -4.13 11.78 -3.19
N TYR A 48 -4.14 12.98 -3.72
CA TYR A 48 -2.97 13.57 -4.32
C TYR A 48 -2.74 14.96 -3.75
N THR A 49 -1.49 15.29 -3.49
CA THR A 49 -1.09 16.66 -3.15
C THR A 49 -1.21 17.55 -4.40
N GLU A 50 -1.10 18.86 -4.23
CA GLU A 50 -1.08 19.81 -5.35
C GLU A 50 0.03 19.51 -6.37
N ASP A 51 1.16 18.95 -5.91
CA ASP A 51 2.29 18.55 -6.73
C ASP A 51 2.12 17.13 -7.33
N GLY A 52 0.96 16.52 -7.18
CA GLY A 52 0.65 15.20 -7.74
C GLY A 52 1.33 14.02 -7.02
N ILE A 53 1.67 14.16 -5.74
CA ILE A 53 2.21 13.07 -4.92
C ILE A 53 1.05 12.26 -4.34
N PRO A 54 0.98 10.94 -4.60
CA PRO A 54 -0.05 10.10 -4.03
C PRO A 54 0.17 9.85 -2.54
N TYR A 55 -0.90 9.85 -1.78
CA TYR A 55 -0.89 9.47 -0.37
C TYR A 55 -2.23 8.87 0.05
N ILE A 56 -2.24 8.16 1.18
CA ILE A 56 -3.43 7.66 1.84
C ILE A 56 -3.45 8.24 3.26
N ALA A 57 -4.55 8.89 3.63
CA ALA A 57 -4.70 9.59 4.91
C ALA A 57 -5.10 8.66 6.08
N ASP A 58 -4.84 7.37 5.98
CA ASP A 58 -5.06 6.38 7.03
C ASP A 58 -3.72 6.04 7.71
N LEU A 59 -3.77 5.25 8.79
CA LEU A 59 -2.57 4.83 9.53
C LEU A 59 -1.59 4.06 8.65
N PRO A 60 -0.28 4.35 8.70
CA PRO A 60 0.72 3.65 7.88
C PRO A 60 0.64 2.12 7.95
N TRP A 61 0.42 1.54 9.14
CA TRP A 61 0.30 0.09 9.27
C TRP A 61 -1.03 -0.45 8.71
N PHE A 62 -2.12 0.34 8.67
CA PHE A 62 -3.36 -0.01 7.97
C PHE A 62 -3.13 -0.04 6.45
N ASN A 63 -2.44 0.98 5.95
CA ASN A 63 -2.09 1.09 4.54
C ASN A 63 -1.17 -0.05 4.08
N LEU A 64 -0.33 -0.58 4.98
CA LEU A 64 0.50 -1.74 4.68
C LEU A 64 -0.35 -2.98 4.35
N VAL A 65 -1.47 -3.19 5.05
CA VAL A 65 -2.36 -4.32 4.75
C VAL A 65 -2.96 -4.20 3.35
N LEU A 66 -3.33 -2.97 2.94
CA LEU A 66 -3.77 -2.72 1.57
C LEU A 66 -2.64 -2.95 0.56
N PHE A 67 -1.42 -2.52 0.86
CA PHE A 67 -0.26 -2.74 0.01
C PHE A 67 0.07 -4.22 -0.18
N ARG A 68 -0.11 -5.05 0.86
CA ARG A 68 -0.01 -6.51 0.73
C ARG A 68 -0.97 -7.04 -0.33
N GLY A 69 -2.23 -6.62 -0.27
CA GLY A 69 -3.24 -7.01 -1.26
C GLY A 69 -2.90 -6.57 -2.69
N TYR A 70 -2.41 -5.35 -2.86
CA TYR A 70 -1.95 -4.87 -4.17
C TYR A 70 -0.74 -5.66 -4.69
N HIS A 71 0.22 -6.01 -3.83
CA HIS A 71 1.36 -6.83 -4.20
C HIS A 71 0.93 -8.24 -4.62
N ASP A 72 0.02 -8.86 -3.87
CA ASP A 72 -0.51 -10.19 -4.20
C ASP A 72 -1.24 -10.17 -5.55
N LEU A 73 -2.05 -9.13 -5.82
CA LEU A 73 -2.72 -8.96 -7.11
C LEU A 73 -1.72 -8.72 -8.25
N TYR A 74 -0.68 -7.91 -8.02
CA TYR A 74 0.40 -7.68 -8.98
C TYR A 74 1.09 -9.01 -9.38
N ASN A 75 1.35 -9.88 -8.43
CA ASN A 75 1.98 -11.18 -8.68
C ASN A 75 1.16 -12.06 -9.62
N VAL A 76 -0.15 -11.96 -9.56
CA VAL A 76 -1.08 -12.73 -10.41
C VAL A 76 -1.30 -12.07 -11.77
N THR A 77 -1.44 -10.74 -11.81
CA THR A 77 -1.87 -10.03 -13.03
C THR A 77 -0.73 -9.39 -13.81
N GLY A 78 0.36 -9.04 -13.13
CA GLY A 78 1.43 -8.21 -13.71
C GLY A 78 1.07 -6.72 -13.82
N ASP A 79 -0.14 -6.30 -13.42
CA ASP A 79 -0.55 -4.90 -13.42
C ASP A 79 0.09 -4.15 -12.25
N SER A 80 1.03 -3.27 -12.54
CA SER A 80 1.81 -2.53 -11.54
C SER A 80 1.14 -1.24 -11.05
N LYS A 81 -0.01 -0.84 -11.61
CA LYS A 81 -0.69 0.44 -11.32
C LYS A 81 -0.74 0.77 -9.82
N TYR A 82 -1.22 -0.17 -9.03
CA TYR A 82 -1.45 0.05 -7.59
C TYR A 82 -0.15 0.04 -6.78
N VAL A 83 0.73 -0.90 -7.08
CA VAL A 83 2.03 -0.99 -6.39
C VAL A 83 2.94 0.18 -6.74
N ASP A 84 2.98 0.63 -7.99
CA ASP A 84 3.77 1.79 -8.42
C ASP A 84 3.27 3.08 -7.74
N THR A 85 1.95 3.22 -7.58
CA THR A 85 1.38 4.38 -6.88
C THR A 85 1.77 4.39 -5.41
N MET A 86 1.71 3.24 -4.73
CA MET A 86 2.17 3.12 -3.32
C MET A 86 3.67 3.40 -3.19
N ILE A 87 4.50 2.86 -4.10
CA ILE A 87 5.95 3.06 -4.10
C ILE A 87 6.28 4.54 -4.29
N LYS A 88 5.60 5.23 -5.21
CA LYS A 88 5.79 6.68 -5.42
C LYS A 88 5.52 7.48 -4.14
N GLY A 89 4.45 7.18 -3.42
CA GLY A 89 4.14 7.81 -2.14
C GLY A 89 5.17 7.49 -1.05
N LEU A 90 5.63 6.24 -0.99
CA LEU A 90 6.64 5.79 -0.04
C LEU A 90 8.01 6.43 -0.30
N ASP A 91 8.45 6.50 -1.56
CA ASP A 91 9.71 7.14 -1.95
C ASP A 91 9.69 8.64 -1.57
N TYR A 92 8.58 9.33 -1.82
CA TYR A 92 8.41 10.71 -1.38
C TYR A 92 8.48 10.85 0.14
N ALA A 93 7.77 9.99 0.87
CA ALA A 93 7.77 10.00 2.33
C ALA A 93 9.16 9.74 2.92
N TRP A 94 9.97 8.90 2.28
CA TRP A 94 11.34 8.66 2.68
C TRP A 94 12.19 9.92 2.65
N GLU A 95 12.02 10.77 1.66
CA GLU A 95 12.79 12.02 1.52
C GLU A 95 12.23 13.18 2.37
N HIS A 96 10.91 13.21 2.60
CA HIS A 96 10.24 14.40 3.12
C HIS A 96 9.51 14.21 4.46
N ALA A 97 9.30 12.98 4.90
CA ALA A 97 8.48 12.65 6.07
C ALA A 97 9.22 11.80 7.12
N ARG A 98 10.51 12.08 7.34
CA ARG A 98 11.34 11.45 8.38
C ARG A 98 11.88 12.47 9.36
N ASP A 99 12.11 12.00 10.60
CA ASP A 99 12.85 12.77 11.58
C ASP A 99 14.37 12.55 11.44
N GLN A 100 15.15 13.24 12.29
CA GLN A 100 16.60 13.12 12.29
C GLN A 100 17.13 11.74 12.68
N ALA A 101 16.32 10.92 13.38
CA ALA A 101 16.64 9.54 13.71
C ALA A 101 16.27 8.55 12.57
N GLY A 102 15.70 9.06 11.47
CA GLY A 102 15.28 8.26 10.32
C GLY A 102 13.89 7.63 10.46
N LEU A 103 13.15 7.94 11.53
CA LEU A 103 11.81 7.40 11.74
C LEU A 103 10.78 8.21 10.94
N MET A 104 9.96 7.52 10.18
CA MET A 104 8.92 8.14 9.37
C MET A 104 7.81 8.76 10.23
N TYR A 105 7.25 9.86 9.74
CA TYR A 105 6.05 10.48 10.31
C TYR A 105 4.81 9.66 9.98
N HIS A 106 3.75 9.90 10.76
CA HIS A 106 2.43 9.38 10.46
C HIS A 106 1.89 9.93 9.13
N ASP A 107 2.04 11.24 8.92
CA ASP A 107 1.70 11.91 7.67
C ASP A 107 2.84 11.81 6.67
N TRP A 108 2.67 10.94 5.68
CA TRP A 108 3.65 10.71 4.62
C TRP A 108 3.77 11.85 3.61
N THR A 109 2.89 12.85 3.68
CA THR A 109 3.08 14.09 2.88
C THR A 109 4.16 14.99 3.46
N GLY A 110 4.57 14.78 4.72
CA GLY A 110 5.55 15.60 5.43
C GLY A 110 5.09 17.03 5.70
N ARG A 111 3.82 17.35 5.45
CA ARG A 111 3.27 18.72 5.55
C ARG A 111 2.81 19.08 6.96
N THR A 112 2.52 18.11 7.81
CA THR A 112 2.18 18.34 9.20
C THR A 112 3.42 18.36 10.08
N ASP A 113 3.48 19.31 11.04
CA ASP A 113 4.57 19.33 12.02
C ASP A 113 4.41 18.22 13.05
N GLU A 114 4.97 17.05 12.75
CA GLU A 114 4.97 15.88 13.62
C GLU A 114 6.26 15.71 14.43
N LYS A 115 7.19 16.67 14.37
CA LYS A 115 8.49 16.57 15.03
C LYS A 115 8.39 16.31 16.54
N ARG A 116 7.31 16.76 17.16
CA ARG A 116 7.05 16.62 18.61
C ARG A 116 6.08 15.50 18.97
N LYS A 117 5.47 14.82 17.98
CA LYS A 117 4.54 13.73 18.25
C LYS A 117 5.30 12.44 18.58
N PRO A 118 4.85 11.68 19.58
CA PRO A 118 5.41 10.35 19.83
C PRO A 118 5.27 9.48 18.57
N LYS A 119 6.34 8.74 18.24
CA LYS A 119 6.28 7.74 17.18
C LYS A 119 5.57 6.50 17.70
N TRP A 120 4.55 6.08 17.03
CA TRP A 120 3.87 4.85 17.38
C TRP A 120 4.65 3.64 16.83
N LEU A 121 4.87 2.65 17.69
CA LEU A 121 5.67 1.48 17.31
C LEU A 121 5.09 0.74 16.10
N LEU A 122 3.76 0.65 15.99
CA LEU A 122 3.10 0.01 14.85
C LEU A 122 3.38 0.73 13.53
N ASP A 123 3.37 2.07 13.53
CA ASP A 123 3.69 2.87 12.34
C ASP A 123 5.19 2.77 11.99
N ALA A 124 6.07 2.71 12.98
CA ALA A 124 7.50 2.57 12.73
C ALA A 124 7.86 1.16 12.25
N SER A 125 7.25 0.12 12.83
CA SER A 125 7.55 -1.28 12.52
C SER A 125 7.03 -1.75 11.16
N CYS A 126 6.02 -1.07 10.58
CA CYS A 126 5.51 -1.43 9.25
C CYS A 126 6.47 -1.00 8.12
N VAL A 127 7.33 0.00 8.34
CA VAL A 127 8.22 0.55 7.32
C VAL A 127 9.20 -0.49 6.75
N PRO A 128 9.89 -1.31 7.54
CA PRO A 128 10.74 -2.37 7.00
C PRO A 128 10.01 -3.34 6.06
N GLU A 129 8.75 -3.68 6.35
CA GLU A 129 7.97 -4.55 5.48
C GLU A 129 7.63 -3.86 4.14
N TYR A 130 7.32 -2.57 4.15
CA TYR A 130 7.12 -1.82 2.90
C TYR A 130 8.35 -1.95 2.01
N TYR A 131 9.55 -1.70 2.53
CA TYR A 131 10.78 -1.77 1.74
C TYR A 131 11.15 -3.19 1.31
N ALA A 132 10.90 -4.19 2.16
CA ALA A 132 11.07 -5.59 1.78
C ALA A 132 10.18 -5.94 0.57
N ARG A 133 8.91 -5.54 0.58
CA ARG A 133 7.99 -5.74 -0.54
C ARG A 133 8.40 -4.97 -1.79
N VAL A 134 8.84 -3.73 -1.65
CA VAL A 134 9.38 -2.95 -2.78
C VAL A 134 10.58 -3.66 -3.40
N ALA A 135 11.49 -4.20 -2.60
CA ALA A 135 12.64 -4.96 -3.09
C ALA A 135 12.20 -6.22 -3.86
N MET A 136 11.20 -6.96 -3.37
CA MET A 136 10.61 -8.11 -4.06
C MET A 136 10.01 -7.69 -5.41
N ILE A 137 9.16 -6.67 -5.45
CA ILE A 137 8.53 -6.15 -6.66
C ILE A 137 9.60 -5.74 -7.70
N LYS A 138 10.62 -4.99 -7.29
CA LYS A 138 11.72 -4.55 -8.17
C LYS A 138 12.56 -5.74 -8.67
N GLY A 139 12.81 -6.74 -7.84
CA GLY A 139 13.49 -7.98 -8.22
C GLY A 139 12.71 -8.80 -9.23
N GLU A 140 11.40 -8.90 -9.10
CA GLU A 140 10.52 -9.59 -10.04
C GLU A 140 10.48 -8.92 -11.41
N VAL A 141 10.45 -7.57 -11.46
CA VAL A 141 10.54 -6.81 -12.72
C VAL A 141 11.83 -7.11 -13.45
N THR A 142 12.97 -7.18 -12.73
CA THR A 142 14.26 -7.50 -13.31
C THR A 142 14.27 -8.91 -13.91
N ASN A 143 13.73 -9.89 -13.20
CA ASN A 143 13.65 -11.27 -13.66
C ASN A 143 12.72 -11.46 -14.87
N ARG A 144 11.63 -10.69 -14.97
CA ARG A 144 10.70 -10.73 -16.11
C ARG A 144 11.32 -10.13 -17.39
N LYS A 145 12.19 -9.12 -17.26
CA LYS A 145 12.88 -8.51 -18.42
C LYS A 145 14.00 -9.39 -19.00
N ASN A 146 14.49 -10.34 -18.21
CA ASN A 146 15.57 -11.24 -18.59
C ASN A 146 15.09 -12.61 -19.11
N LYS A 147 13.78 -12.83 -19.24
CA LYS A 147 13.14 -13.99 -19.87
C LYS A 147 12.56 -13.61 -21.22
#